data_c314dd3c6dc1b5bd14c335506fe6769f
#
_entry.id   c314dd3c6dc1b5bd14c335506fe6769f
#
_cell.length_a   1.000
_cell.length_b   1.000
_cell.length_c   1.000
_cell.angle_alpha   90.00
_cell.angle_beta   90.00
_cell.angle_gamma   90.00
#
_symmetry.space_group_name_H-M   'P 1'
#
loop_
_entity.id
_entity.type
_entity.pdbx_description
1 polymer ?
#
loop_
_entity_poly.entity_id
_entity_poly.type
_entity_poly.pdbx_seq_one_letter_code
_entity_poly.pdbx_strand_id
1 'polypeptide(L)'
;MRTATAFTGVRPARRRATKRTKITKNSRLATVGRSQTPVLRAATPADAHAIHALITAHIREGHLLPRSLEDIEAHATRFIVAIDRDRLVACADLAALSPLVAEVRSLVVDESARSKGLGQQIVNELARRARVAGFDSLCAFTHSAGYFVRMGFSIVPHPWIPEKIEADCRACPLFRQCGQYAVTLPLAHGVESFVPLASLHG
;
A
#
# COMPACT_ATOMS: atom_id res chain seq x y z
N MET A 1 -37.03 72.82 36.60
CA MET A 1 -37.63 72.81 37.97
C MET A 1 -37.31 71.54 38.69
N ARG A 2 -36.78 71.72 39.93
CA ARG A 2 -36.61 70.72 41.02
C ARG A 2 -35.60 69.58 40.75
N THR A 3 -34.38 69.69 41.21
CA THR A 3 -33.76 69.61 42.56
C THR A 3 -34.07 68.32 43.33
N ALA A 4 -33.09 67.58 43.69
CA ALA A 4 -32.70 67.05 44.98
C ALA A 4 -32.07 65.63 44.82
N THR A 5 -31.16 65.17 45.51
CA THR A 5 -30.27 65.47 46.60
C THR A 5 -29.59 64.16 46.93
N ALA A 6 -28.34 64.19 47.24
CA ALA A 6 -27.47 63.10 47.63
C ALA A 6 -27.95 62.29 48.86
N PHE A 7 -27.57 61.00 48.86
CA PHE A 7 -27.42 60.31 50.17
C PHE A 7 -26.25 59.31 50.06
N THR A 8 -25.27 59.60 50.89
CA THR A 8 -24.08 58.81 51.23
C THR A 8 -24.45 57.62 52.07
N GLY A 9 -24.04 56.43 51.69
CA GLY A 9 -24.16 55.22 52.46
C GLY A 9 -22.90 54.36 52.36
N VAL A 10 -22.07 54.49 53.44
CA VAL A 10 -20.91 53.64 53.68
C VAL A 10 -21.36 52.24 53.99
N ARG A 11 -20.87 51.24 53.21
CA ARG A 11 -21.08 49.82 53.53
C ARG A 11 -19.77 49.14 53.97
N PRO A 12 -19.83 48.27 55.02
CA PRO A 12 -18.67 47.66 55.56
C PRO A 12 -18.10 46.51 54.71
N ALA A 13 -16.79 46.31 54.85
CA ALA A 13 -15.99 45.30 54.21
C ALA A 13 -16.48 43.87 54.46
N ARG A 14 -16.81 43.14 53.40
CA ARG A 14 -17.04 41.70 53.49
C ARG A 14 -15.71 40.94 53.39
N ARG A 15 -15.43 40.12 54.35
CA ARG A 15 -14.33 39.16 54.46
C ARG A 15 -14.35 38.23 53.24
N ARG A 16 -13.21 38.15 52.52
CA ARG A 16 -12.96 37.16 51.49
C ARG A 16 -12.83 35.76 52.09
N ALA A 17 -13.78 34.88 51.76
CA ALA A 17 -13.65 33.47 52.00
C ALA A 17 -12.70 32.88 50.98
N THR A 18 -11.59 32.30 51.41
CA THR A 18 -10.64 31.54 50.62
C THR A 18 -11.28 30.21 50.21
N LYS A 19 -11.66 30.08 48.92
CA LYS A 19 -12.06 28.79 48.33
C LYS A 19 -10.83 27.92 48.18
N ARG A 20 -10.75 26.89 49.01
CA ARG A 20 -9.78 25.79 48.91
C ARG A 20 -10.10 24.99 47.64
N THR A 21 -9.29 25.18 46.56
CA THR A 21 -9.38 24.42 45.31
C THR A 21 -8.95 22.99 45.59
N LYS A 22 -9.90 22.05 45.51
CA LYS A 22 -9.61 20.62 45.50
C LYS A 22 -8.93 20.30 44.14
N ILE A 23 -7.64 19.99 44.18
CA ILE A 23 -6.91 19.44 43.04
C ILE A 23 -7.34 17.97 42.92
N THR A 24 -8.26 17.70 42.02
CA THR A 24 -8.58 16.35 41.58
C THR A 24 -7.46 15.92 40.63
N LYS A 25 -6.55 15.08 41.10
CA LYS A 25 -5.59 14.36 40.29
C LYS A 25 -6.35 13.34 39.43
N ASN A 26 -6.84 13.73 38.26
CA ASN A 26 -7.20 12.80 37.21
C ASN A 26 -5.98 12.67 36.28
N SER A 27 -5.01 11.86 36.67
CA SER A 27 -4.00 11.33 35.76
C SER A 27 -4.64 10.27 34.89
N ARG A 28 -5.37 10.69 33.84
CA ARG A 28 -5.55 9.84 32.68
C ARG A 28 -4.19 9.77 31.97
N LEU A 29 -3.47 8.70 32.25
CA LEU A 29 -2.38 8.25 31.38
C LEU A 29 -2.99 8.05 30.00
N ALA A 30 -2.94 9.10 29.15
CA ALA A 30 -3.10 8.95 27.73
C ALA A 30 -1.92 8.09 27.27
N THR A 31 -2.18 6.80 27.08
CA THR A 31 -1.28 5.92 26.33
C THR A 31 -1.23 6.52 24.93
N VAL A 32 -0.23 7.34 24.68
CA VAL A 32 0.12 7.78 23.32
C VAL A 32 0.50 6.52 22.58
N GLY A 33 -0.47 5.93 21.89
CA GLY A 33 -0.24 4.83 20.99
C GLY A 33 0.78 5.31 19.96
N ARG A 34 2.04 4.88 20.09
CA ARG A 34 3.03 5.03 19.04
C ARG A 34 2.40 4.49 17.76
N SER A 35 2.19 5.34 16.78
CA SER A 35 1.86 4.94 15.43
C SER A 35 3.02 4.07 14.94
N GLN A 36 2.89 2.77 15.12
CA GLN A 36 3.89 1.83 14.62
C GLN A 36 3.70 1.76 13.12
N THR A 37 4.76 2.06 12.39
CA THR A 37 4.79 1.86 10.94
C THR A 37 4.65 0.36 10.66
N PRO A 38 3.80 -0.08 9.73
CA PRO A 38 3.70 -1.49 9.37
C PRO A 38 5.05 -2.08 8.99
N VAL A 39 5.33 -3.30 9.46
CA VAL A 39 6.60 -3.99 9.21
C VAL A 39 6.46 -4.82 7.93
N LEU A 40 7.38 -4.60 6.96
CA LEU A 40 7.48 -5.42 5.77
C LEU A 40 8.40 -6.62 6.04
N ARG A 41 7.97 -7.81 5.60
CA ARG A 41 8.78 -9.02 5.63
C ARG A 41 8.39 -10.01 4.53
N ALA A 42 9.23 -11.03 4.33
CA ALA A 42 8.83 -12.20 3.59
C ALA A 42 7.65 -12.88 4.29
N ALA A 43 6.72 -13.41 3.51
CA ALA A 43 5.71 -14.29 4.05
C ALA A 43 6.27 -15.68 4.33
N THR A 44 5.60 -16.39 5.21
CA THR A 44 5.82 -17.79 5.54
C THR A 44 4.58 -18.60 5.20
N PRO A 45 4.64 -19.94 5.15
CA PRO A 45 3.44 -20.74 4.95
C PRO A 45 2.32 -20.45 5.97
N ALA A 46 2.66 -20.04 7.19
CA ALA A 46 1.69 -19.67 8.22
C ALA A 46 0.86 -18.43 7.85
N ASP A 47 1.35 -17.58 6.93
CA ASP A 47 0.64 -16.38 6.49
C ASP A 47 -0.39 -16.65 5.38
N ALA A 48 -0.40 -17.85 4.80
CA ALA A 48 -1.19 -18.16 3.59
C ALA A 48 -2.69 -17.88 3.77
N HIS A 49 -3.27 -18.26 4.89
CA HIS A 49 -4.68 -18.00 5.19
C HIS A 49 -4.99 -16.49 5.28
N ALA A 50 -4.09 -15.71 5.91
CA ALA A 50 -4.27 -14.26 6.02
C ALA A 50 -4.10 -13.57 4.66
N ILE A 51 -3.16 -14.01 3.84
CA ILE A 51 -2.97 -13.53 2.46
C ILE A 51 -4.21 -13.85 1.63
N HIS A 52 -4.70 -15.09 1.67
CA HIS A 52 -5.91 -15.51 0.94
C HIS A 52 -7.13 -14.69 1.36
N ALA A 53 -7.33 -14.48 2.67
CA ALA A 53 -8.43 -13.67 3.18
C ALA A 53 -8.35 -12.21 2.69
N LEU A 54 -7.14 -11.60 2.72
CA LEU A 54 -6.93 -10.25 2.24
C LEU A 54 -7.22 -10.12 0.73
N ILE A 55 -6.70 -11.03 -0.11
CA ILE A 55 -6.97 -11.04 -1.55
C ILE A 55 -8.46 -11.19 -1.80
N THR A 56 -9.11 -12.17 -1.17
CA THR A 56 -10.54 -12.48 -1.36
C THR A 56 -11.43 -11.30 -1.00
N ALA A 57 -11.14 -10.59 0.09
CA ALA A 57 -11.88 -9.40 0.50
C ALA A 57 -11.88 -8.29 -0.57
N HIS A 58 -10.80 -8.21 -1.37
CA HIS A 58 -10.60 -7.15 -2.36
C HIS A 58 -10.92 -7.55 -3.81
N ILE A 59 -11.29 -8.81 -4.07
CA ILE A 59 -11.71 -9.27 -5.43
C ILE A 59 -12.90 -8.44 -5.94
N ARG A 60 -13.83 -8.06 -5.07
CA ARG A 60 -15.04 -7.30 -5.44
C ARG A 60 -14.73 -5.89 -5.96
N GLU A 61 -13.53 -5.37 -5.71
CA GLU A 61 -13.06 -4.09 -6.29
C GLU A 61 -12.78 -4.23 -7.81
N GLY A 62 -12.84 -5.45 -8.36
CA GLY A 62 -12.79 -5.72 -9.81
C GLY A 62 -11.39 -5.69 -10.42
N HIS A 63 -10.32 -5.60 -9.60
CA HIS A 63 -8.94 -5.46 -10.08
C HIS A 63 -8.05 -6.66 -9.80
N LEU A 64 -8.56 -7.65 -9.07
CA LEU A 64 -7.82 -8.84 -8.66
C LEU A 64 -8.48 -10.10 -9.21
N LEU A 65 -7.64 -11.04 -9.63
CA LEU A 65 -8.09 -12.39 -9.93
C LEU A 65 -8.08 -13.25 -8.66
N PRO A 66 -9.04 -14.16 -8.51
CA PRO A 66 -9.05 -15.12 -7.41
C PRO A 66 -7.78 -15.97 -7.39
N ARG A 67 -7.31 -16.30 -6.20
CA ARG A 67 -6.21 -17.24 -5.96
C ARG A 67 -6.71 -18.33 -5.02
N SER A 68 -6.39 -19.57 -5.28
CA SER A 68 -6.69 -20.65 -4.33
C SER A 68 -5.78 -20.58 -3.12
N LEU A 69 -6.25 -21.05 -1.98
CA LEU A 69 -5.44 -21.15 -0.77
C LEU A 69 -4.23 -22.06 -1.00
N GLU A 70 -4.44 -23.20 -1.67
CA GLU A 70 -3.42 -24.18 -2.01
C GLU A 70 -2.27 -23.56 -2.83
N ASP A 71 -2.61 -22.73 -3.84
CA ASP A 71 -1.60 -22.02 -4.64
C ASP A 71 -0.80 -21.03 -3.78
N ILE A 72 -1.47 -20.33 -2.86
CA ILE A 72 -0.79 -19.39 -1.95
C ILE A 72 0.11 -20.14 -0.97
N GLU A 73 -0.33 -21.26 -0.41
CA GLU A 73 0.47 -22.10 0.49
C GLU A 73 1.73 -22.62 -0.18
N ALA A 74 1.59 -23.17 -1.39
CA ALA A 74 2.71 -23.68 -2.19
C ALA A 74 3.76 -22.61 -2.52
N HIS A 75 3.35 -21.33 -2.59
CA HIS A 75 4.19 -20.22 -3.03
C HIS A 75 4.34 -19.11 -1.98
N ALA A 76 4.02 -19.38 -0.71
CA ALA A 76 3.97 -18.35 0.33
C ALA A 76 5.25 -17.51 0.44
N THR A 77 6.42 -18.14 0.30
CA THR A 77 7.74 -17.46 0.41
C THR A 77 8.02 -16.44 -0.69
N ARG A 78 7.26 -16.48 -1.79
CA ARG A 78 7.35 -15.49 -2.86
C ARG A 78 6.67 -14.17 -2.49
N PHE A 79 5.75 -14.20 -1.51
CA PHE A 79 5.04 -13.01 -1.08
C PHE A 79 5.88 -12.11 -0.16
N ILE A 80 5.67 -10.80 -0.31
CA ILE A 80 5.96 -9.80 0.70
C ILE A 80 4.66 -9.44 1.39
N VAL A 81 4.70 -9.34 2.70
CA VAL A 81 3.58 -8.92 3.52
C VAL A 81 3.93 -7.72 4.38
N ALA A 82 2.94 -6.87 4.65
CA ALA A 82 3.03 -5.80 5.63
C ALA A 82 2.15 -6.14 6.82
N ILE A 83 2.73 -6.10 8.02
CA ILE A 83 2.06 -6.40 9.29
C ILE A 83 1.91 -5.12 10.09
N ASP A 84 0.69 -4.76 10.47
CA ASP A 84 0.35 -3.68 11.39
C ASP A 84 -0.34 -4.27 12.63
N ARG A 85 0.30 -4.21 13.80
CA ARG A 85 -0.24 -4.72 15.07
C ARG A 85 -0.79 -6.15 14.94
N ASP A 86 0.03 -7.07 14.49
CA ASP A 86 -0.28 -8.49 14.31
C ASP A 86 -1.33 -8.80 13.22
N ARG A 87 -1.79 -7.78 12.45
CA ARG A 87 -2.70 -7.95 11.33
C ARG A 87 -1.95 -7.78 10.01
N LEU A 88 -2.16 -8.70 9.08
CA LEU A 88 -1.69 -8.58 7.71
C LEU A 88 -2.55 -7.52 6.98
N VAL A 89 -1.92 -6.42 6.55
CA VAL A 89 -2.59 -5.27 5.94
C VAL A 89 -2.20 -5.02 4.49
N ALA A 90 -1.17 -5.68 3.99
CA ALA A 90 -0.83 -5.64 2.58
C ALA A 90 -0.03 -6.87 2.17
N CYS A 91 -0.12 -7.24 0.90
CA CYS A 91 0.70 -8.30 0.31
C CYS A 91 0.93 -8.05 -1.19
N ALA A 92 1.96 -8.70 -1.73
CA ALA A 92 2.12 -8.96 -3.16
C ALA A 92 3.05 -10.16 -3.38
N ASP A 93 2.86 -10.85 -4.52
CA ASP A 93 3.63 -12.01 -4.97
C ASP A 93 4.66 -11.59 -6.04
N LEU A 94 5.86 -12.16 -5.98
CA LEU A 94 6.87 -12.10 -7.02
C LEU A 94 6.84 -13.42 -7.81
N ALA A 95 6.15 -13.45 -8.93
CA ALA A 95 6.03 -14.64 -9.77
C ALA A 95 7.09 -14.64 -10.87
N ALA A 96 7.83 -15.74 -11.05
CA ALA A 96 8.67 -15.92 -12.23
C ALA A 96 7.78 -16.31 -13.42
N LEU A 97 7.87 -15.55 -14.52
CA LEU A 97 7.25 -15.90 -15.80
C LEU A 97 8.23 -16.66 -16.69
N SER A 98 9.51 -16.32 -16.61
CA SER A 98 10.63 -16.97 -17.25
C SER A 98 11.90 -16.78 -16.41
N PRO A 99 13.05 -17.32 -16.76
CA PRO A 99 14.30 -17.03 -16.06
C PRO A 99 14.69 -15.55 -16.05
N LEU A 100 14.19 -14.76 -17.00
CA LEU A 100 14.57 -13.34 -17.17
C LEU A 100 13.45 -12.37 -16.78
N VAL A 101 12.21 -12.82 -16.69
CA VAL A 101 11.04 -11.96 -16.46
C VAL A 101 10.29 -12.38 -15.21
N ALA A 102 10.15 -11.45 -14.27
CA ALA A 102 9.32 -11.59 -13.08
C ALA A 102 8.07 -10.70 -13.17
N GLU A 103 7.02 -11.07 -12.45
CA GLU A 103 5.77 -10.33 -12.38
C GLU A 103 5.39 -10.01 -10.94
N VAL A 104 4.93 -8.77 -10.70
CA VAL A 104 4.21 -8.37 -9.49
C VAL A 104 2.76 -8.83 -9.62
N ARG A 105 2.35 -9.78 -8.78
CA ARG A 105 0.98 -10.30 -8.73
C ARG A 105 0.31 -10.01 -7.40
N SER A 106 -1.01 -9.97 -7.40
CA SER A 106 -1.82 -9.88 -6.18
C SER A 106 -1.40 -8.75 -5.23
N LEU A 107 -1.04 -7.58 -5.78
CA LEU A 107 -0.73 -6.40 -4.97
C LEU A 107 -2.02 -5.87 -4.33
N VAL A 108 -2.12 -6.03 -3.03
CA VAL A 108 -3.27 -5.59 -2.23
C VAL A 108 -2.80 -4.77 -1.04
N VAL A 109 -3.49 -3.68 -0.76
CA VAL A 109 -3.36 -2.91 0.48
C VAL A 109 -4.75 -2.71 1.06
N ASP A 110 -4.95 -3.18 2.30
CA ASP A 110 -6.18 -3.00 3.06
C ASP A 110 -6.55 -1.50 3.13
N GLU A 111 -7.83 -1.18 3.03
CA GLU A 111 -8.31 0.21 2.99
C GLU A 111 -7.79 1.05 4.16
N SER A 112 -7.76 0.49 5.36
CA SER A 112 -7.27 1.16 6.57
C SER A 112 -5.78 1.51 6.54
N ALA A 113 -5.03 0.89 5.63
CA ALA A 113 -3.58 1.05 5.47
C ALA A 113 -3.20 1.77 4.16
N ARG A 114 -4.16 2.12 3.31
CA ARG A 114 -3.93 2.88 2.06
C ARG A 114 -3.38 4.28 2.35
N SER A 115 -2.84 4.91 1.33
CA SER A 115 -2.26 6.28 1.37
C SER A 115 -1.04 6.45 2.29
N LYS A 116 -0.48 5.36 2.82
CA LYS A 116 0.74 5.34 3.65
C LYS A 116 1.99 4.89 2.87
N GLY A 117 1.90 4.77 1.55
CA GLY A 117 3.01 4.34 0.69
C GLY A 117 3.36 2.85 0.76
N LEU A 118 2.58 2.00 1.45
CA LEU A 118 2.88 0.58 1.64
C LEU A 118 2.98 -0.18 0.32
N GLY A 119 2.05 0.06 -0.61
CA GLY A 119 2.10 -0.60 -1.92
C GLY A 119 3.39 -0.30 -2.67
N GLN A 120 3.86 0.96 -2.64
CA GLN A 120 5.13 1.35 -3.24
C GLN A 120 6.32 0.67 -2.55
N GLN A 121 6.32 0.59 -1.23
CA GLN A 121 7.37 -0.09 -0.47
C GLN A 121 7.44 -1.58 -0.83
N ILE A 122 6.28 -2.25 -0.96
CA ILE A 122 6.21 -3.65 -1.37
C ILE A 122 6.76 -3.83 -2.79
N VAL A 123 6.32 -3.02 -3.76
CA VAL A 123 6.81 -3.11 -5.15
C VAL A 123 8.33 -2.85 -5.23
N ASN A 124 8.85 -1.88 -4.48
CA ASN A 124 10.29 -1.61 -4.40
C ASN A 124 11.05 -2.82 -3.83
N GLU A 125 10.52 -3.47 -2.81
CA GLU A 125 11.15 -4.68 -2.23
C GLU A 125 11.08 -5.86 -3.22
N LEU A 126 9.96 -6.04 -3.93
CA LEU A 126 9.88 -7.05 -4.99
C LEU A 126 10.87 -6.78 -6.13
N ALA A 127 11.03 -5.51 -6.56
CA ALA A 127 12.02 -5.12 -7.56
C ALA A 127 13.45 -5.41 -7.08
N ARG A 128 13.76 -5.14 -5.80
CA ARG A 128 15.06 -5.48 -5.20
C ARG A 128 15.30 -7.00 -5.21
N ARG A 129 14.28 -7.80 -4.83
CA ARG A 129 14.37 -9.27 -4.85
C ARG A 129 14.53 -9.80 -6.25
N ALA A 130 13.79 -9.27 -7.21
CA ALA A 130 13.91 -9.67 -8.60
C ALA A 130 15.33 -9.42 -9.15
N ARG A 131 15.95 -8.25 -8.82
CA ARG A 131 17.36 -8.00 -9.18
C ARG A 131 18.32 -9.00 -8.54
N VAL A 132 18.16 -9.27 -7.25
CA VAL A 132 19.00 -10.23 -6.54
C VAL A 132 18.85 -11.66 -7.10
N ALA A 133 17.66 -12.01 -7.55
CA ALA A 133 17.37 -13.29 -8.18
C ALA A 133 17.85 -13.38 -9.63
N GLY A 134 18.35 -12.29 -10.22
CA GLY A 134 18.91 -12.27 -11.58
C GLY A 134 17.89 -12.06 -12.70
N PHE A 135 16.68 -11.56 -12.39
CA PHE A 135 15.73 -11.19 -13.46
C PHE A 135 16.18 -9.90 -14.14
N ASP A 136 16.00 -9.84 -15.47
CA ASP A 136 16.30 -8.67 -16.28
C ASP A 136 15.16 -7.63 -16.25
N SER A 137 13.92 -8.09 -16.03
CA SER A 137 12.77 -7.22 -16.00
C SER A 137 11.72 -7.65 -14.98
N LEU A 138 11.01 -6.64 -14.43
CA LEU A 138 9.84 -6.82 -13.60
C LEU A 138 8.63 -6.23 -14.32
N CYS A 139 7.57 -7.02 -14.50
CA CYS A 139 6.35 -6.55 -15.11
C CYS A 139 5.17 -6.59 -14.12
N ALA A 140 4.08 -5.96 -14.51
CA ALA A 140 2.78 -6.10 -13.86
C ALA A 140 1.67 -5.91 -14.90
N PHE A 141 0.51 -6.54 -14.64
CA PHE A 141 -0.71 -6.33 -15.40
C PHE A 141 -1.75 -5.67 -14.49
N THR A 142 -2.21 -4.48 -14.88
CA THR A 142 -2.93 -3.60 -13.95
C THR A 142 -3.97 -2.73 -14.64
N HIS A 143 -5.07 -2.44 -13.97
CA HIS A 143 -6.02 -1.38 -14.37
C HIS A 143 -5.54 0.02 -13.97
N SER A 144 -4.51 0.12 -13.11
CA SER A 144 -3.99 1.38 -12.56
C SER A 144 -2.56 1.65 -13.04
N ALA A 145 -2.33 1.72 -14.36
CA ALA A 145 -0.98 1.90 -14.94
C ALA A 145 -0.24 3.13 -14.38
N GLY A 146 -0.95 4.25 -14.16
CA GLY A 146 -0.35 5.46 -13.61
C GLY A 146 0.26 5.28 -12.21
N TYR A 147 -0.20 4.30 -11.44
CA TYR A 147 0.42 3.93 -10.16
C TYR A 147 1.83 3.39 -10.36
N PHE A 148 2.01 2.46 -11.29
CA PHE A 148 3.31 1.86 -11.63
C PHE A 148 4.23 2.82 -12.37
N VAL A 149 3.68 3.68 -13.25
CA VAL A 149 4.47 4.71 -13.96
C VAL A 149 5.17 5.65 -12.98
N ARG A 150 4.52 6.06 -11.89
CA ARG A 150 5.16 6.87 -10.84
C ARG A 150 6.31 6.15 -10.10
N MET A 151 6.43 4.83 -10.24
CA MET A 151 7.52 4.01 -9.71
C MET A 151 8.58 3.66 -10.77
N GLY A 152 8.52 4.29 -11.96
CA GLY A 152 9.50 4.11 -13.02
C GLY A 152 9.17 3.01 -14.03
N PHE A 153 7.99 2.39 -13.95
CA PHE A 153 7.54 1.45 -14.97
C PHE A 153 7.11 2.19 -16.24
N SER A 154 7.33 1.56 -17.38
CA SER A 154 6.82 1.99 -18.70
C SER A 154 5.62 1.15 -19.11
N ILE A 155 4.60 1.79 -19.69
CA ILE A 155 3.48 1.08 -20.31
C ILE A 155 3.98 0.49 -21.63
N VAL A 156 3.71 -0.78 -21.86
CA VAL A 156 4.12 -1.50 -23.07
C VAL A 156 2.94 -2.25 -23.68
N PRO A 157 2.98 -2.55 -24.99
CA PRO A 157 2.02 -3.47 -25.59
C PRO A 157 2.11 -4.86 -24.94
N HIS A 158 0.98 -5.55 -24.74
CA HIS A 158 0.95 -6.90 -24.18
C HIS A 158 1.89 -7.89 -24.91
N PRO A 159 1.99 -7.88 -26.26
CA PRO A 159 2.91 -8.78 -26.97
C PRO A 159 4.40 -8.60 -26.63
N TRP A 160 4.77 -7.53 -25.94
CA TRP A 160 6.15 -7.34 -25.49
C TRP A 160 6.51 -8.15 -24.25
N ILE A 161 5.51 -8.81 -23.63
CA ILE A 161 5.69 -9.75 -22.54
C ILE A 161 5.05 -11.10 -22.96
N PRO A 162 5.68 -11.81 -23.92
CA PRO A 162 5.14 -13.05 -24.44
C PRO A 162 5.02 -14.14 -23.38
N GLU A 163 5.89 -14.12 -22.36
CA GLU A 163 5.87 -15.04 -21.23
C GLU A 163 4.54 -15.00 -20.48
N LYS A 164 3.98 -13.80 -20.30
CA LYS A 164 2.66 -13.66 -19.65
C LYS A 164 1.54 -14.24 -20.51
N ILE A 165 1.63 -14.02 -21.82
CA ILE A 165 0.64 -14.56 -22.77
C ILE A 165 0.64 -16.08 -22.73
N GLU A 166 1.83 -16.68 -22.72
CA GLU A 166 2.00 -18.13 -22.64
C GLU A 166 1.52 -18.70 -21.31
N ALA A 167 1.93 -18.08 -20.20
CA ALA A 167 1.68 -18.61 -18.86
C ALA A 167 0.19 -18.51 -18.47
N ASP A 168 -0.46 -17.39 -18.77
CA ASP A 168 -1.76 -17.08 -18.16
C ASP A 168 -2.82 -16.63 -19.17
N CYS A 169 -2.45 -15.84 -20.19
CA CYS A 169 -3.46 -15.15 -21.00
C CYS A 169 -4.21 -16.09 -21.93
N ARG A 170 -3.56 -17.10 -22.48
CA ARG A 170 -4.20 -18.05 -23.43
C ARG A 170 -5.38 -18.79 -22.83
N ALA A 171 -5.31 -19.12 -21.54
CA ALA A 171 -6.37 -19.78 -20.80
C ALA A 171 -7.35 -18.80 -20.12
N CYS A 172 -7.08 -17.50 -20.18
CA CYS A 172 -7.89 -16.50 -19.50
C CYS A 172 -9.21 -16.25 -20.24
N PRO A 173 -10.37 -16.39 -19.60
CA PRO A 173 -11.66 -16.11 -20.22
C PRO A 173 -11.83 -14.66 -20.67
N LEU A 174 -11.04 -13.73 -20.10
CA LEU A 174 -11.06 -12.31 -20.41
C LEU A 174 -10.00 -11.91 -21.46
N PHE A 175 -9.29 -12.85 -22.06
CA PHE A 175 -8.15 -12.56 -22.94
C PHE A 175 -8.45 -11.52 -24.03
N ARG A 176 -9.61 -11.64 -24.68
CA ARG A 176 -10.03 -10.70 -25.75
C ARG A 176 -10.67 -9.41 -25.24
N GLN A 177 -10.99 -9.35 -23.94
CA GLN A 177 -11.65 -8.24 -23.28
C GLN A 177 -10.82 -7.72 -22.10
N CYS A 178 -9.53 -8.04 -22.10
CA CYS A 178 -8.61 -7.65 -21.03
C CYS A 178 -8.45 -6.13 -21.02
N GLY A 179 -8.96 -5.48 -19.98
CA GLY A 179 -8.83 -4.04 -19.75
C GLY A 179 -7.56 -3.64 -18.99
N GLN A 180 -6.63 -4.57 -18.76
CA GLN A 180 -5.39 -4.29 -18.04
C GLN A 180 -4.35 -3.68 -18.97
N TYR A 181 -3.51 -2.82 -18.41
CA TYR A 181 -2.28 -2.34 -19.03
C TYR A 181 -1.13 -3.27 -18.64
N ALA A 182 -0.27 -3.62 -19.59
CA ALA A 182 1.03 -4.21 -19.30
C ALA A 182 2.02 -3.09 -18.99
N VAL A 183 2.74 -3.24 -17.88
CA VAL A 183 3.79 -2.30 -17.49
C VAL A 183 5.07 -3.07 -17.17
N THR A 184 6.24 -2.51 -17.49
CA THR A 184 7.54 -3.14 -17.27
C THR A 184 8.55 -2.17 -16.68
N LEU A 185 9.42 -2.70 -15.82
CA LEU A 185 10.58 -2.02 -15.23
C LEU A 185 11.82 -2.83 -15.56
N PRO A 186 12.78 -2.29 -16.34
CA PRO A 186 14.09 -2.91 -16.54
C PRO A 186 14.84 -3.00 -15.20
N LEU A 187 15.42 -4.15 -14.91
CA LEU A 187 16.15 -4.42 -13.66
C LEU A 187 17.66 -4.51 -13.87
N ALA A 188 18.08 -4.86 -15.07
CA ALA A 188 19.48 -5.01 -15.40
C ALA A 188 20.24 -3.67 -15.30
N HIS A 189 21.43 -3.71 -14.70
CA HIS A 189 22.33 -2.57 -14.70
C HIS A 189 22.92 -2.42 -16.10
N GLY A 190 22.67 -1.29 -16.77
CA GLY A 190 23.34 -0.89 -17.99
C GLY A 190 22.59 -1.06 -19.31
N VAL A 191 21.31 -1.43 -19.28
CA VAL A 191 20.48 -1.23 -20.48
C VAL A 191 20.10 0.24 -20.53
N GLU A 192 20.69 0.96 -21.50
CA GLU A 192 20.36 2.35 -21.78
C GLU A 192 18.82 2.47 -21.83
N SER A 193 18.33 3.43 -21.08
CA SER A 193 16.91 3.77 -21.05
C SER A 193 16.38 3.83 -22.48
N PHE A 194 15.24 3.20 -22.72
CA PHE A 194 14.50 3.34 -23.96
C PHE A 194 14.47 4.81 -24.36
N VAL A 195 15.10 5.14 -25.49
CA VAL A 195 14.98 6.48 -26.04
C VAL A 195 13.52 6.66 -26.42
N PRO A 196 12.80 7.61 -25.87
CA PRO A 196 11.41 7.84 -26.27
C PRO A 196 11.38 8.13 -27.77
N LEU A 197 10.48 7.52 -28.52
CA LEU A 197 10.30 7.75 -29.97
C LEU A 197 10.14 9.24 -30.32
N ALA A 198 9.74 10.08 -29.38
CA ALA A 198 9.69 11.53 -29.52
C ALA A 198 11.04 12.20 -29.79
N SER A 199 12.17 11.53 -29.54
CA SER A 199 13.51 12.07 -29.80
C SER A 199 14.00 11.87 -31.23
N LEU A 200 13.22 11.21 -32.09
CA LEU A 200 13.59 10.92 -33.49
C LEU A 200 13.12 12.00 -34.50
N HIS A 201 12.51 13.08 -34.03
CA HIS A 201 12.09 14.21 -34.84
C HIS A 201 12.81 15.49 -34.37
N GLY A 202 14.13 15.51 -34.53
CA GLY A 202 14.97 16.69 -34.46
C GLY A 202 15.55 16.99 -35.83
#